data_7d3e3374d13a17bd35c9838ffc70459c
#
_entry.id   7d3e3374d13a17bd35c9838ffc70459c
#
_cell.length_a   1.000
_cell.length_b   1.000
_cell.length_c   1.000
_cell.angle_alpha   90.00
_cell.angle_beta   90.00
_cell.angle_gamma   90.00
#
_symmetry.space_group_name_H-M   'P 1'
#
loop_
_entity.id
_entity.type
_entity.pdbx_description
1 polymer ?
#
loop_
_entity_poly.entity_id
_entity_poly.type
_entity_poly.pdbx_seq_one_letter_code
_entity_poly.pdbx_strand_id
1 'polypeptide(L)'
;NSGVIHAGFYYDPNSQKGKFCSDANKLMRKYCVKNGIPINKCGKVVVTKNASEINTLELLYERGKRNNCNVELLSQKDLKYYEPLAKTVDKFLWSPNTWSASPKALINNLEKELIELGVDIRYSTKIIGASDNYIIDQKGKKYFYDVLINNAGGYCLEIAKLLGLKTNYAILPFKGLYLKSKH
;
A
#
# COMPACT_ATOMS: atom_id res chain seq x y z
N ASN A 1 -5.26 1.71 -6.60
CA ASN A 1 -4.89 1.22 -5.27
C ASN A 1 -5.73 0.02 -4.90
N SER A 2 -5.13 -0.96 -4.19
CA SER A 2 -5.75 -2.26 -3.90
C SER A 2 -6.90 -2.21 -2.88
N GLY A 3 -7.02 -1.14 -2.12
CA GLY A 3 -7.94 -1.07 -0.97
C GLY A 3 -7.52 -1.93 0.22
N VAL A 4 -6.32 -2.52 0.19
CA VAL A 4 -5.78 -3.35 1.28
C VAL A 4 -4.87 -2.52 2.18
N ILE A 5 -5.13 -2.56 3.48
CA ILE A 5 -4.25 -2.04 4.52
C ILE A 5 -3.26 -3.16 4.86
N HIS A 6 -2.13 -3.18 4.16
CA HIS A 6 -1.13 -4.23 4.27
C HIS A 6 -0.47 -4.25 5.66
N ALA A 7 -0.30 -5.43 6.26
CA ALA A 7 0.36 -5.57 7.55
C ALA A 7 1.89 -5.43 7.48
N GLY A 8 2.51 -5.76 6.33
CA GLY A 8 3.96 -5.56 6.12
C GLY A 8 4.80 -6.84 6.12
N PHE A 9 4.24 -8.01 6.36
CA PHE A 9 4.99 -9.27 6.48
C PHE A 9 5.61 -9.79 5.16
N TYR A 10 5.21 -9.24 4.00
CA TYR A 10 5.82 -9.60 2.71
C TYR A 10 7.19 -8.97 2.47
N TYR A 11 7.49 -7.85 3.13
CA TYR A 11 8.66 -7.05 2.83
C TYR A 11 9.90 -7.50 3.58
N ASP A 12 11.06 -7.35 2.94
CA ASP A 12 12.34 -7.55 3.60
C ASP A 12 12.45 -6.60 4.81
N PRO A 13 12.76 -7.11 6.01
CA PRO A 13 12.89 -6.28 7.22
C PRO A 13 13.95 -5.18 7.13
N ASN A 14 14.95 -5.34 6.29
CA ASN A 14 16.00 -4.34 6.07
C ASN A 14 15.58 -3.27 5.04
N SER A 15 14.48 -3.46 4.32
CA SER A 15 13.96 -2.49 3.37
C SER A 15 13.20 -1.36 4.06
N GLN A 16 13.14 -0.19 3.40
CA GLN A 16 12.30 0.92 3.87
C GLN A 16 10.81 0.50 3.94
N LYS A 17 10.35 -0.33 3.00
CA LYS A 17 8.99 -0.87 3.03
C LYS A 17 8.74 -1.74 4.25
N GLY A 18 9.69 -2.58 4.66
CA GLY A 18 9.60 -3.38 5.88
C GLY A 18 9.50 -2.50 7.13
N LYS A 19 10.35 -1.49 7.22
CA LYS A 19 10.39 -0.57 8.38
C LYS A 19 9.12 0.24 8.54
N PHE A 20 8.59 0.80 7.46
CA PHE A 20 7.45 1.74 7.55
C PHE A 20 6.07 1.06 7.47
N CYS A 21 5.95 -0.10 6.81
CA CYS A 21 4.63 -0.67 6.51
C CYS A 21 3.86 -1.09 7.76
N SER A 22 4.52 -1.68 8.75
CA SER A 22 3.87 -2.11 10.00
C SER A 22 3.30 -0.92 10.79
N ASP A 23 4.08 0.16 10.93
CA ASP A 23 3.63 1.36 11.64
C ASP A 23 2.57 2.11 10.85
N ALA A 24 2.74 2.24 9.53
CA ALA A 24 1.73 2.80 8.64
C ALA A 24 0.41 2.01 8.67
N ASN A 25 0.45 0.69 8.81
CA ASN A 25 -0.75 -0.14 9.01
C ASN A 25 -1.52 0.29 10.28
N LYS A 26 -0.82 0.44 11.41
CA LYS A 26 -1.44 0.86 12.67
C LYS A 26 -2.04 2.26 12.57
N LEU A 27 -1.30 3.21 11.96
CA LEU A 27 -1.76 4.57 11.76
C LEU A 27 -2.97 4.63 10.82
N MET A 28 -2.94 3.94 9.70
CA MET A 28 -4.03 3.90 8.72
C MET A 28 -5.30 3.30 9.30
N ARG A 29 -5.20 2.22 10.07
CA ARG A 29 -6.35 1.63 10.76
C ARG A 29 -6.98 2.60 11.76
N LYS A 30 -6.16 3.27 12.57
CA LYS A 30 -6.62 4.32 13.51
C LYS A 30 -7.28 5.47 12.78
N TYR A 31 -6.66 5.94 11.70
CA TYR A 31 -7.19 7.03 10.87
C TYR A 31 -8.56 6.68 10.29
N CYS A 32 -8.69 5.50 9.69
CA CYS A 32 -9.97 5.05 9.12
C CYS A 32 -11.07 4.96 10.18
N VAL A 33 -10.77 4.40 11.35
CA VAL A 33 -11.74 4.28 12.45
C VAL A 33 -12.14 5.66 12.95
N LYS A 34 -11.16 6.55 13.20
CA LYS A 34 -11.40 7.92 13.69
C LYS A 34 -12.31 8.72 12.76
N ASN A 35 -12.13 8.57 11.45
CA ASN A 35 -12.82 9.37 10.44
C ASN A 35 -14.05 8.66 9.83
N GLY A 36 -14.50 7.54 10.39
CA GLY A 36 -15.67 6.81 9.90
C GLY A 36 -15.52 6.27 8.49
N ILE A 37 -14.28 6.05 8.02
CA ILE A 37 -14.02 5.48 6.70
C ILE A 37 -14.40 4.00 6.70
N PRO A 38 -15.20 3.54 5.72
CA PRO A 38 -15.61 2.13 5.66
C PRO A 38 -14.41 1.20 5.58
N ILE A 39 -14.31 0.28 6.55
CA ILE A 39 -13.27 -0.74 6.66
C ILE A 39 -13.90 -2.11 6.86
N ASN A 40 -13.20 -3.14 6.36
CA ASN A 40 -13.49 -4.52 6.67
C ASN A 40 -12.29 -5.13 7.41
N LYS A 41 -12.51 -5.59 8.64
CA LYS A 41 -11.51 -6.22 9.51
C LYS A 41 -11.38 -7.73 9.22
N CYS A 42 -11.34 -8.09 7.94
CA CYS A 42 -11.40 -9.48 7.48
C CYS A 42 -10.18 -10.33 7.85
N GLY A 43 -9.05 -9.71 8.18
CA GLY A 43 -7.78 -10.44 8.24
C GLY A 43 -7.31 -10.94 6.88
N LYS A 44 -6.29 -11.80 6.88
CA LYS A 44 -5.77 -12.45 5.67
C LYS A 44 -5.17 -13.81 6.00
N VAL A 45 -5.55 -14.81 5.22
CA VAL A 45 -4.87 -16.11 5.19
C VAL A 45 -3.90 -16.14 4.00
N VAL A 46 -2.71 -16.73 4.21
CA VAL A 46 -1.80 -17.10 3.13
C VAL A 46 -1.66 -18.61 3.15
N VAL A 47 -2.03 -19.24 2.05
CA VAL A 47 -2.09 -20.70 1.92
C VAL A 47 -1.03 -21.20 0.94
N THR A 48 -0.64 -22.46 1.08
CA THR A 48 0.28 -23.17 0.20
C THR A 48 -0.49 -24.14 -0.70
N LYS A 49 -0.12 -24.24 -1.98
CA LYS A 49 -0.71 -25.19 -2.92
C LYS A 49 -0.05 -26.56 -2.83
N ASN A 50 1.23 -26.60 -2.48
CA ASN A 50 2.03 -27.81 -2.39
C ASN A 50 3.13 -27.67 -1.34
N ALA A 51 3.81 -28.77 -1.01
CA ALA A 51 4.84 -28.81 0.04
C ALA A 51 6.07 -27.92 -0.27
N SER A 52 6.39 -27.65 -1.54
CA SER A 52 7.55 -26.82 -1.88
C SER A 52 7.37 -25.33 -1.50
N GLU A 53 6.15 -24.89 -1.24
CA GLU A 53 5.84 -23.52 -0.84
C GLU A 53 5.92 -23.30 0.69
N ILE A 54 6.06 -24.36 1.49
CA ILE A 54 6.10 -24.28 2.96
C ILE A 54 7.25 -23.39 3.44
N ASN A 55 8.44 -23.57 2.88
CA ASN A 55 9.61 -22.76 3.25
C ASN A 55 9.37 -21.26 2.96
N THR A 56 8.65 -20.95 1.88
CA THR A 56 8.26 -19.57 1.55
C THR A 56 7.27 -19.01 2.57
N LEU A 57 6.31 -19.82 3.02
CA LEU A 57 5.35 -19.43 4.04
C LEU A 57 6.04 -19.13 5.38
N GLU A 58 6.99 -19.98 5.78
CA GLU A 58 7.80 -19.79 6.98
C GLU A 58 8.66 -18.52 6.88
N LEU A 59 9.28 -18.28 5.73
CA LEU A 59 10.01 -17.03 5.47
C LEU A 59 9.12 -15.80 5.64
N LEU A 60 7.86 -15.84 5.18
CA LEU A 60 6.90 -14.75 5.37
C LEU A 60 6.55 -14.55 6.85
N TYR A 61 6.41 -15.63 7.60
CA TYR A 61 6.20 -15.57 9.05
C TYR A 61 7.37 -14.91 9.76
N GLU A 62 8.61 -15.36 9.50
CA GLU A 62 9.82 -14.77 10.08
C GLU A 62 9.98 -13.28 9.73
N ARG A 63 9.73 -12.90 8.46
CA ARG A 63 9.68 -11.49 8.06
C ARG A 63 8.62 -10.72 8.84
N GLY A 64 7.44 -11.30 9.00
CA GLY A 64 6.36 -10.71 9.78
C GLY A 64 6.78 -10.43 11.22
N LYS A 65 7.41 -11.39 11.88
CA LYS A 65 7.93 -11.22 13.24
C LYS A 65 8.98 -10.10 13.31
N ARG A 66 9.94 -10.10 12.40
CA ARG A 66 10.99 -9.06 12.34
C ARG A 66 10.45 -7.67 12.00
N ASN A 67 9.35 -7.57 11.26
CA ASN A 67 8.66 -6.32 10.93
C ASN A 67 7.63 -5.91 12.00
N ASN A 68 7.59 -6.57 13.17
CA ASN A 68 6.60 -6.32 14.24
C ASN A 68 5.14 -6.43 13.76
N CYS A 69 4.88 -7.30 12.78
CA CYS A 69 3.53 -7.63 12.33
C CYS A 69 2.93 -8.67 13.28
N ASN A 70 1.65 -8.55 13.57
CA ASN A 70 0.91 -9.64 14.20
C ASN A 70 0.60 -10.70 13.14
N VAL A 71 1.32 -11.81 13.18
CA VAL A 71 1.18 -12.96 12.28
C VAL A 71 1.33 -14.27 13.07
N GLU A 72 0.60 -15.28 12.67
CA GLU A 72 0.57 -16.60 13.27
C GLU A 72 0.70 -17.68 12.20
N LEU A 73 1.47 -18.75 12.49
CA LEU A 73 1.44 -19.98 11.70
C LEU A 73 0.48 -20.95 12.39
N LEU A 74 -0.55 -21.36 11.66
CA LEU A 74 -1.62 -22.20 12.15
C LEU A 74 -1.70 -23.50 11.35
N SER A 75 -2.25 -24.56 11.97
CA SER A 75 -2.41 -25.87 11.35
C SER A 75 -3.47 -25.84 10.25
N GLN A 76 -3.27 -26.63 9.20
CA GLN A 76 -4.27 -26.86 8.17
C GLN A 76 -5.68 -27.16 8.73
N LYS A 77 -5.74 -27.85 9.88
CA LYS A 77 -7.02 -28.22 10.52
C LYS A 77 -7.84 -27.01 10.96
N ASP A 78 -7.16 -25.91 11.27
CA ASP A 78 -7.77 -24.67 11.77
C ASP A 78 -8.26 -23.78 10.65
N LEU A 79 -7.80 -23.99 9.40
CA LEU A 79 -8.10 -23.11 8.26
C LEU A 79 -9.61 -22.91 8.03
N LYS A 80 -10.40 -23.95 8.26
CA LYS A 80 -11.88 -23.92 8.12
C LYS A 80 -12.57 -22.85 9.00
N TYR A 81 -11.94 -22.44 10.11
CA TYR A 81 -12.48 -21.41 11.00
C TYR A 81 -12.18 -19.99 10.52
N TYR A 82 -11.18 -19.83 9.64
CA TYR A 82 -10.76 -18.55 9.07
C TYR A 82 -11.29 -18.34 7.66
N GLU A 83 -11.20 -19.35 6.81
CA GLU A 83 -11.70 -19.34 5.43
C GLU A 83 -12.14 -20.76 5.03
N PRO A 84 -13.45 -21.06 5.17
CA PRO A 84 -13.97 -22.43 4.97
C PRO A 84 -13.75 -23.02 3.58
N LEU A 85 -13.65 -22.16 2.56
CA LEU A 85 -13.48 -22.58 1.17
C LEU A 85 -12.01 -22.68 0.74
N ALA A 86 -11.08 -22.21 1.55
CA ALA A 86 -9.66 -22.31 1.25
C ALA A 86 -9.10 -23.70 1.53
N LYS A 87 -8.04 -24.06 0.79
CA LYS A 87 -7.24 -25.26 1.01
C LYS A 87 -5.79 -24.89 1.18
N THR A 88 -5.08 -25.61 2.02
CA THR A 88 -3.64 -25.45 2.24
C THR A 88 -2.99 -26.80 2.45
N VAL A 89 -1.67 -26.86 2.37
CA VAL A 89 -0.86 -28.03 2.73
C VAL A 89 -0.17 -27.76 4.05
N ASP A 90 -0.39 -28.63 5.05
CA ASP A 90 0.23 -28.63 6.39
C ASP A 90 -0.19 -27.41 7.26
N LYS A 91 0.15 -26.20 6.86
CA LYS A 91 -0.06 -24.97 7.64
C LYS A 91 -0.46 -23.78 6.76
N PHE A 92 -0.92 -22.71 7.40
CA PHE A 92 -1.19 -21.43 6.76
C PHE A 92 -0.72 -20.27 7.66
N LEU A 93 -0.49 -19.10 7.08
CA LEU A 93 -0.19 -17.90 7.84
C LEU A 93 -1.47 -17.09 8.00
N TRP A 94 -1.77 -16.71 9.22
CA TRP A 94 -2.85 -15.78 9.56
C TRP A 94 -2.31 -14.39 9.90
N SER A 95 -2.93 -13.36 9.32
CA SER A 95 -2.62 -11.96 9.61
C SER A 95 -3.89 -11.20 9.97
N PRO A 96 -4.23 -11.07 11.27
CA PRO A 96 -5.46 -10.42 11.74
C PRO A 96 -5.53 -8.92 11.41
N ASN A 97 -4.38 -8.29 11.22
CA ASN A 97 -4.27 -6.86 11.00
C ASN A 97 -4.18 -6.45 9.51
N THR A 98 -4.32 -7.40 8.58
CA THR A 98 -4.52 -7.08 7.16
C THR A 98 -5.99 -6.84 6.92
N TRP A 99 -6.38 -5.57 6.79
CA TRP A 99 -7.76 -5.15 6.58
C TRP A 99 -7.96 -4.61 5.18
N SER A 100 -9.21 -4.36 4.79
CA SER A 100 -9.51 -3.57 3.60
C SER A 100 -10.26 -2.29 3.96
N ALA A 101 -10.07 -1.26 3.15
CA ALA A 101 -10.74 0.03 3.28
C ALA A 101 -11.20 0.51 1.91
N SER A 102 -12.17 1.41 1.88
CA SER A 102 -12.59 2.08 0.65
C SER A 102 -11.53 3.13 0.24
N PRO A 103 -10.79 2.92 -0.86
CA PRO A 103 -9.79 3.91 -1.31
C PRO A 103 -10.44 5.25 -1.66
N LYS A 104 -11.65 5.21 -2.25
CA LYS A 104 -12.40 6.41 -2.61
C LYS A 104 -12.79 7.22 -1.37
N ALA A 105 -13.34 6.57 -0.35
CA ALA A 105 -13.72 7.25 0.89
C ALA A 105 -12.50 7.83 1.62
N LEU A 106 -11.37 7.09 1.61
CA LEU A 106 -10.11 7.57 2.18
C LEU A 106 -9.60 8.83 1.48
N ILE A 107 -9.55 8.83 0.15
CA ILE A 107 -9.07 9.99 -0.62
C ILE A 107 -10.00 11.19 -0.46
N ASN A 108 -11.32 10.98 -0.50
CA ASN A 108 -12.28 12.07 -0.30
C ASN A 108 -12.14 12.71 1.10
N ASN A 109 -11.88 11.90 2.14
CA ASN A 109 -11.66 12.43 3.48
C ASN A 109 -10.35 13.22 3.59
N LEU A 110 -9.27 12.70 3.00
CA LEU A 110 -7.98 13.41 2.95
C LEU A 110 -8.08 14.73 2.17
N GLU A 111 -8.79 14.73 1.05
CA GLU A 111 -9.05 15.96 0.27
C GLU A 111 -9.76 17.02 1.12
N LYS A 112 -10.83 16.62 1.83
CA LYS A 112 -11.56 17.51 2.73
C LYS A 112 -10.66 18.11 3.81
N GLU A 113 -9.87 17.27 4.50
CA GLU A 113 -8.94 17.73 5.53
C GLU A 113 -7.88 18.71 4.95
N LEU A 114 -7.35 18.43 3.76
CA LEU A 114 -6.38 19.31 3.11
C LEU A 114 -6.97 20.68 2.74
N ILE A 115 -8.20 20.70 2.24
CA ILE A 115 -8.92 21.95 1.93
C ILE A 115 -9.18 22.76 3.20
N GLU A 116 -9.60 22.11 4.30
CA GLU A 116 -9.79 22.74 5.60
C GLU A 116 -8.50 23.34 6.16
N LEU A 117 -7.34 22.75 5.83
CA LEU A 117 -6.01 23.25 6.17
C LEU A 117 -5.50 24.35 5.21
N GLY A 118 -6.29 24.76 4.22
CA GLY A 118 -5.92 25.80 3.26
C GLY A 118 -5.01 25.36 2.12
N VAL A 119 -4.89 24.03 1.89
CA VAL A 119 -4.08 23.50 0.78
C VAL A 119 -4.78 23.75 -0.57
N ASP A 120 -4.06 24.33 -1.53
CA ASP A 120 -4.54 24.52 -2.91
C ASP A 120 -4.35 23.21 -3.71
N ILE A 121 -5.45 22.47 -3.92
CA ILE A 121 -5.46 21.23 -4.70
C ILE A 121 -5.88 21.53 -6.13
N ARG A 122 -5.04 21.18 -7.12
CA ARG A 122 -5.28 21.43 -8.53
C ARG A 122 -5.41 20.15 -9.32
N TYR A 123 -6.64 19.87 -9.75
CA TYR A 123 -6.95 18.74 -10.61
C TYR A 123 -6.71 19.08 -12.08
N SER A 124 -6.64 18.04 -12.91
CA SER A 124 -6.44 18.18 -14.37
C SER A 124 -5.24 19.06 -14.71
N THR A 125 -4.21 19.05 -13.88
CA THR A 125 -3.00 19.86 -13.98
C THR A 125 -1.81 18.94 -14.22
N LYS A 126 -1.38 18.85 -15.49
CA LYS A 126 -0.20 18.06 -15.87
C LYS A 126 1.03 18.95 -15.87
N ILE A 127 2.06 18.53 -15.15
CA ILE A 127 3.37 19.21 -15.17
C ILE A 127 4.13 18.75 -16.41
N ILE A 128 4.60 19.73 -17.22
CA ILE A 128 5.33 19.51 -18.47
C ILE A 128 6.72 20.11 -18.48
N GLY A 129 7.06 20.90 -17.48
CA GLY A 129 8.38 21.53 -17.34
C GLY A 129 8.71 21.79 -15.88
N ALA A 130 10.01 21.88 -15.57
CA ALA A 130 10.52 22.19 -14.26
C ALA A 130 11.83 22.96 -14.34
N SER A 131 12.13 23.74 -13.31
CA SER A 131 13.39 24.44 -13.07
C SER A 131 13.71 24.34 -11.57
N ASP A 132 14.79 24.95 -11.11
CA ASP A 132 15.24 24.87 -9.70
C ASP A 132 14.23 25.42 -8.69
N ASN A 133 13.39 26.37 -9.09
CA ASN A 133 12.45 27.04 -8.19
C ASN A 133 11.00 27.14 -8.71
N TYR A 134 10.69 26.56 -9.88
CA TYR A 134 9.31 26.50 -10.37
C TYR A 134 9.05 25.26 -11.23
N ILE A 135 7.78 24.87 -11.31
CA ILE A 135 7.24 23.90 -12.27
C ILE A 135 6.29 24.59 -13.23
N ILE A 136 6.08 24.00 -14.42
CA ILE A 136 5.21 24.54 -15.49
C ILE A 136 4.14 23.51 -15.80
N ASP A 137 2.87 23.94 -15.83
CA ASP A 137 1.76 23.09 -16.26
C ASP A 137 1.57 23.11 -17.79
N GLN A 138 0.68 22.25 -18.29
CA GLN A 138 0.34 22.13 -19.71
C GLN A 138 -0.27 23.40 -20.31
N LYS A 139 -0.65 24.40 -19.50
CA LYS A 139 -1.16 25.69 -19.93
C LYS A 139 -0.08 26.78 -19.90
N GLY A 140 1.16 26.42 -19.59
CA GLY A 140 2.28 27.34 -19.48
C GLY A 140 2.34 28.13 -18.18
N LYS A 141 1.46 27.85 -17.20
CA LYS A 141 1.46 28.53 -15.92
C LYS A 141 2.60 28.02 -15.06
N LYS A 142 3.35 28.96 -14.46
CA LYS A 142 4.43 28.68 -13.52
C LYS A 142 3.93 28.62 -12.09
N TYR A 143 4.45 27.69 -11.32
CA TYR A 143 4.23 27.52 -9.88
C TYR A 143 5.58 27.52 -9.18
N PHE A 144 5.85 28.56 -8.43
CA PHE A 144 7.10 28.70 -7.68
C PHE A 144 7.03 27.89 -6.39
N TYR A 145 8.17 27.37 -5.94
CA TYR A 145 8.29 26.57 -4.71
C TYR A 145 9.66 26.78 -4.04
N ASP A 146 9.68 26.63 -2.72
CA ASP A 146 10.89 26.51 -1.93
C ASP A 146 11.30 25.03 -1.80
N VAL A 147 10.32 24.14 -1.72
CA VAL A 147 10.51 22.67 -1.66
C VAL A 147 9.53 21.98 -2.60
N LEU A 148 10.03 21.08 -3.43
CA LEU A 148 9.23 20.23 -4.30
C LEU A 148 9.27 18.78 -3.83
N ILE A 149 8.10 18.21 -3.53
CA ILE A 149 7.96 16.80 -3.19
C ILE A 149 7.28 16.07 -4.35
N ASN A 150 8.02 15.17 -5.01
CA ASN A 150 7.51 14.39 -6.13
C ASN A 150 6.86 13.07 -5.66
N ASN A 151 5.56 13.08 -5.49
CA ASN A 151 4.74 11.91 -5.15
C ASN A 151 3.83 11.47 -6.32
N ALA A 152 4.24 11.70 -7.57
CA ALA A 152 3.43 11.50 -8.77
C ALA A 152 3.17 10.01 -9.15
N GLY A 153 3.44 9.06 -8.24
CA GLY A 153 3.15 7.63 -8.46
C GLY A 153 3.81 7.09 -9.73
N GLY A 154 3.03 6.58 -10.68
CA GLY A 154 3.53 6.06 -11.95
C GLY A 154 4.22 7.10 -12.84
N TYR A 155 4.02 8.38 -12.58
CA TYR A 155 4.65 9.49 -13.32
C TYR A 155 5.87 10.08 -12.63
N CYS A 156 6.28 9.56 -11.48
CA CYS A 156 7.37 10.15 -10.70
C CYS A 156 8.71 10.24 -11.46
N LEU A 157 9.02 9.24 -12.32
CA LEU A 157 10.23 9.27 -13.14
C LEU A 157 10.16 10.32 -14.27
N GLU A 158 8.98 10.61 -14.81
CA GLU A 158 8.80 11.69 -15.78
C GLU A 158 9.09 13.04 -15.13
N ILE A 159 8.55 13.28 -13.94
CA ILE A 159 8.82 14.50 -13.18
C ILE A 159 10.30 14.61 -12.80
N ALA A 160 10.93 13.51 -12.36
CA ALA A 160 12.37 13.49 -12.07
C ALA A 160 13.23 13.88 -13.28
N LYS A 161 12.88 13.40 -14.48
CA LYS A 161 13.54 13.77 -15.75
C LYS A 161 13.40 15.25 -16.08
N LEU A 162 12.19 15.82 -15.86
CA LEU A 162 11.95 17.26 -16.07
C LEU A 162 12.85 18.13 -15.17
N LEU A 163 13.20 17.62 -13.98
CA LEU A 163 14.12 18.26 -13.01
C LEU A 163 15.60 17.97 -13.33
N GLY A 164 15.91 17.31 -14.45
CA GLY A 164 17.28 16.94 -14.80
C GLY A 164 17.90 15.84 -13.93
N LEU A 165 17.10 15.16 -13.07
CA LEU A 165 17.58 14.10 -12.20
C LEU A 165 17.84 12.84 -13.00
N LYS A 166 19.07 12.35 -12.97
CA LYS A 166 19.42 11.04 -13.54
C LYS A 166 18.98 9.94 -12.56
N THR A 167 18.35 8.89 -13.08
CA THR A 167 17.93 7.73 -12.29
C THR A 167 18.17 6.45 -13.08
N ASN A 168 18.65 5.42 -12.39
CA ASN A 168 18.81 4.07 -12.92
C ASN A 168 17.54 3.20 -12.67
N TYR A 169 16.46 3.79 -12.19
CA TYR A 169 15.21 3.09 -11.94
C TYR A 169 14.29 3.12 -13.17
N ALA A 170 13.51 2.05 -13.32
CA ALA A 170 12.41 1.95 -14.27
C ALA A 170 11.11 1.57 -13.54
N ILE A 171 9.99 2.01 -14.07
CA ILE A 171 8.68 1.58 -13.58
C ILE A 171 8.24 0.38 -14.41
N LEU A 172 8.04 -0.76 -13.74
CA LEU A 172 7.45 -1.96 -14.34
C LEU A 172 5.99 -2.04 -13.91
N PRO A 173 5.02 -1.89 -14.83
CA PRO A 173 3.61 -2.01 -14.51
C PRO A 173 3.23 -3.48 -14.32
N PHE A 174 2.70 -3.83 -13.14
CA PHE A 174 2.12 -5.13 -12.88
C PHE A 174 0.61 -5.00 -12.66
N LYS A 175 -0.16 -5.83 -13.35
CA LYS A 175 -1.60 -5.95 -13.13
C LYS A 175 -1.87 -6.95 -12.01
N GLY A 176 -2.46 -6.49 -10.91
CA GLY A 176 -3.00 -7.38 -9.88
C GLY A 176 -4.29 -8.03 -10.38
N LEU A 177 -4.38 -9.37 -10.26
CA LEU A 177 -5.61 -10.11 -10.54
C LEU A 177 -6.33 -10.37 -9.22
N TYR A 178 -7.58 -9.96 -9.15
CA TYR A 178 -8.45 -10.17 -8.00
C TYR A 178 -9.70 -10.93 -8.42
N LEU A 179 -10.06 -11.91 -7.61
CA LEU A 179 -11.35 -12.58 -7.71
C LEU A 179 -12.21 -12.11 -6.55
N LYS A 180 -13.46 -11.76 -6.83
CA LYS A 180 -14.43 -11.41 -5.81
C LYS A 180 -15.50 -12.50 -5.80
N SER A 181 -15.68 -13.14 -4.63
CA SER A 181 -16.80 -14.04 -4.41
C SER A 181 -18.11 -13.25 -4.39
N LYS A 182 -19.19 -13.89 -4.79
CA LYS A 182 -20.57 -13.37 -4.67
C LYS A 182 -21.20 -13.69 -3.30
N HIS A 183 -20.50 -14.45 -2.47
CA HIS A 183 -20.94 -14.90 -1.16
C HIS A 183 -20.14 -14.22 -0.07
#